data_7ce22b616d9caa958ebd34d0acc2f465
#
_entry.id   7ce22b616d9caa958ebd34d0acc2f465
#
_cell.length_a   1.000
_cell.length_b   1.000
_cell.length_c   1.000
_cell.angle_alpha   90.00
_cell.angle_beta   90.00
_cell.angle_gamma   90.00
#
_symmetry.space_group_name_H-M   'P 1'
#
loop_
_entity.id
_entity.type
_entity.pdbx_description
1 polymer ?
#
loop_
_entity_poly.entity_id
_entity_poly.type
_entity_poly.pdbx_seq_one_letter_code
_entity_poly.pdbx_strand_id
1 'polypeptide(L)'
;VVVGLIGERAREVSDFVSRHMKGEESRRTAIVAVPADHAANLRLRGAMLATALAESFRARGLKVLLILDSLTRVADAAREIALLL
;
A
#
# COMPACT_ATOMS: atom_id res chain seq x y z
N VAL A 1 -6.86 -4.29 9.23
CA VAL A 1 -6.44 -3.05 8.53
C VAL A 1 -5.45 -3.40 7.43
N VAL A 2 -5.68 -2.91 6.24
CA VAL A 2 -4.75 -3.02 5.13
C VAL A 2 -4.22 -1.63 4.83
N VAL A 3 -2.90 -1.48 4.84
CA VAL A 3 -2.24 -0.19 4.58
C VAL A 3 -1.37 -0.32 3.33
N GLY A 4 -1.61 0.51 2.34
CA GLY A 4 -0.76 0.63 1.16
C GLY A 4 0.07 1.90 1.25
N LEU A 5 1.38 1.74 1.42
CA LEU A 5 2.32 2.85 1.45
C LEU A 5 3.00 2.94 0.07
N ILE A 6 2.43 3.76 -0.79
CA ILE A 6 2.82 3.84 -2.20
C ILE A 6 3.51 5.16 -2.49
N GLY A 7 4.76 5.07 -2.92
CA GLY A 7 5.54 6.24 -3.30
C GLY A 7 6.11 7.04 -2.14
N GLU A 8 6.07 6.47 -0.94
CA GLU A 8 6.69 7.08 0.23
C GLU A 8 8.19 6.80 0.24
N ARG A 9 8.95 7.61 0.97
CA ARG A 9 10.39 7.37 1.13
C ARG A 9 10.62 6.09 1.92
N ALA A 10 11.63 5.32 1.55
CA ALA A 10 11.96 4.06 2.22
C ALA A 10 12.13 4.25 3.74
N ARG A 11 12.74 5.36 4.15
CA ARG A 11 12.94 5.71 5.55
C ARG A 11 11.60 5.88 6.29
N GLU A 12 10.64 6.55 5.67
CA GLU A 12 9.32 6.76 6.25
C GLU A 12 8.54 5.44 6.37
N VAL A 13 8.67 4.57 5.37
CA VAL A 13 8.07 3.23 5.39
C VAL A 13 8.65 2.44 6.57
N SER A 14 9.96 2.44 6.73
CA SER A 14 10.63 1.73 7.82
C SER A 14 10.17 2.24 9.19
N ASP A 15 10.09 3.56 9.35
CA ASP A 15 9.62 4.18 10.59
C ASP A 15 8.17 3.78 10.89
N PHE A 16 7.32 3.80 9.89
CA PHE A 16 5.91 3.41 10.05
C PHE A 16 5.80 1.96 10.53
N VAL A 17 6.51 1.06 9.87
CA VAL A 17 6.50 -0.37 10.23
C VAL A 17 6.99 -0.56 11.67
N SER A 18 8.07 0.12 12.05
CA SER A 18 8.61 0.03 13.40
C SER A 18 7.63 0.50 14.46
N ARG A 19 6.86 1.54 14.17
CA ARG A 19 5.91 2.11 15.14
C ARG A 19 4.61 1.32 15.26
N HIS A 20 4.12 0.78 14.15
CA HIS A 20 2.76 0.26 14.07
C HIS A 20 2.65 -1.26 14.00
N MET A 21 3.74 -1.95 13.72
CA MET A 21 3.72 -3.40 13.59
C MET A 21 4.25 -4.09 14.86
N LYS A 22 3.64 -3.78 16.00
CA LYS A 22 4.00 -4.35 17.30
C LYS A 22 2.77 -4.95 17.99
N GLY A 23 2.97 -6.11 18.62
CA GLY A 23 1.96 -6.76 19.47
C GLY A 23 0.68 -7.11 18.72
N GLU A 24 -0.46 -6.79 19.33
CA GLU A 24 -1.77 -7.08 18.77
C GLU A 24 -2.05 -6.39 17.45
N GLU A 25 -1.51 -5.20 17.25
CA GLU A 25 -1.71 -4.45 16.01
C GLU A 25 -1.13 -5.17 14.80
N SER A 26 0.01 -5.85 14.97
CA SER A 26 0.66 -6.56 13.87
C SER A 26 -0.20 -7.72 13.35
N ARG A 27 -1.02 -8.31 14.22
CA ARG A 27 -1.90 -9.43 13.84
C ARG A 27 -3.10 -8.98 13.02
N ARG A 28 -3.45 -7.70 13.11
CA ARG A 28 -4.64 -7.12 12.48
C ARG A 28 -4.31 -6.22 11.31
N THR A 29 -3.03 -6.10 10.96
CA THR A 29 -2.57 -5.14 9.95
C THR A 29 -1.72 -5.84 8.90
N ALA A 30 -2.06 -5.62 7.64
CA ALA A 30 -1.23 -6.00 6.49
C ALA A 30 -0.72 -4.73 5.83
N ILE A 31 0.57 -4.69 5.51
CA ILE A 31 1.19 -3.54 4.87
C ILE A 31 1.72 -3.95 3.51
N VAL A 32 1.34 -3.21 2.48
CA VAL A 32 1.94 -3.28 1.15
C VAL A 32 2.73 -1.99 0.95
N ALA A 33 4.04 -2.11 0.80
CA ALA A 33 4.89 -0.93 0.68
C ALA A 33 5.66 -0.97 -0.63
N VAL A 34 5.56 0.10 -1.41
CA VAL A 34 6.37 0.32 -2.61
C VAL A 34 6.99 1.70 -2.50
N PRO A 35 8.27 1.79 -2.11
CA PRO A 35 8.95 3.07 -1.95
C PRO A 35 9.03 3.87 -3.25
N ALA A 36 9.30 5.18 -3.12
CA ALA A 36 9.30 6.12 -4.23
C ALA A 36 10.35 5.82 -5.32
N ASP A 37 11.42 5.11 -4.95
CA ASP A 37 12.51 4.77 -5.88
C ASP A 37 12.20 3.56 -6.76
N HIS A 38 11.05 2.91 -6.57
CA HIS A 38 10.60 1.83 -7.43
C HIS A 38 9.90 2.35 -8.68
N ALA A 39 9.88 1.52 -9.72
CA ALA A 39 9.27 1.87 -11.01
C ALA A 39 7.75 2.10 -10.88
N ALA A 40 7.20 2.90 -11.80
CA ALA A 40 5.79 3.27 -11.80
C ALA A 40 4.86 2.04 -11.83
N ASN A 41 5.20 1.01 -12.61
CA ASN A 41 4.38 -0.21 -12.68
C ASN A 41 4.32 -0.94 -11.33
N LEU A 42 5.40 -0.93 -10.54
CA LEU A 42 5.40 -1.54 -9.22
C LEU A 42 4.56 -0.73 -8.23
N ARG A 43 4.61 0.59 -8.33
CA ARG A 43 3.78 1.46 -7.49
C ARG A 43 2.29 1.21 -7.75
N LEU A 44 1.91 1.12 -9.01
CA LEU A 44 0.52 0.83 -9.37
C LEU A 44 0.11 -0.58 -8.93
N ARG A 45 0.95 -1.57 -9.15
CA ARG A 45 0.69 -2.96 -8.71
C ARG A 45 0.57 -3.05 -7.19
N GLY A 46 1.36 -2.28 -6.46
CA GLY A 46 1.26 -2.23 -5.00
C GLY A 46 -0.11 -1.77 -4.53
N ALA A 47 -0.65 -0.72 -5.15
CA ALA A 47 -2.00 -0.25 -4.84
C ALA A 47 -3.05 -1.30 -5.17
N MET A 48 -2.92 -1.97 -6.31
CA MET A 48 -3.82 -3.06 -6.71
C MET A 48 -3.75 -4.23 -5.75
N LEU A 49 -2.56 -4.60 -5.29
CA LEU A 49 -2.37 -5.67 -4.33
C LEU A 49 -3.04 -5.33 -2.99
N ALA A 50 -2.85 -4.11 -2.49
CA ALA A 50 -3.48 -3.67 -1.25
C ALA A 50 -5.00 -3.77 -1.34
N THR A 51 -5.57 -3.34 -2.46
CA THR A 51 -7.00 -3.43 -2.71
C THR A 51 -7.47 -4.88 -2.77
N ALA A 52 -6.73 -5.74 -3.48
CA ALA A 52 -7.04 -7.16 -3.59
C ALA A 52 -7.01 -7.86 -2.23
N LEU A 53 -6.04 -7.52 -1.37
CA LEU A 53 -5.97 -8.05 -0.01
C LEU A 53 -7.18 -7.62 0.81
N ALA A 54 -7.58 -6.36 0.71
CA ALA A 54 -8.75 -5.84 1.41
C ALA A 54 -10.01 -6.59 0.97
N GLU A 55 -10.18 -6.80 -0.32
CA GLU A 55 -11.32 -7.55 -0.87
C GLU A 55 -11.32 -9.01 -0.39
N SER A 56 -10.15 -9.64 -0.38
CA SER A 56 -10.00 -11.02 0.08
C SER A 56 -10.41 -11.18 1.54
N PHE A 57 -9.97 -10.27 2.42
CA PHE A 57 -10.34 -10.31 3.83
C PHE A 57 -11.83 -10.04 4.03
N ARG A 58 -12.39 -9.12 3.25
CA ARG A 58 -13.82 -8.84 3.30
C ARG A 58 -14.64 -10.06 2.89
N ALA A 59 -14.20 -10.78 1.86
CA ALA A 59 -14.87 -12.00 1.40
C ALA A 59 -14.91 -13.09 2.48
N ARG A 60 -13.97 -13.07 3.43
CA ARG A 60 -13.95 -13.99 4.57
C ARG A 60 -14.84 -13.56 5.73
N GLY A 61 -15.61 -12.49 5.55
CA GLY A 61 -16.49 -11.95 6.57
C GLY A 61 -15.84 -11.01 7.57
N LEU A 62 -14.59 -10.59 7.31
CA LEU A 62 -13.90 -9.64 8.17
C LEU A 62 -14.27 -8.21 7.82
N LYS A 63 -14.27 -7.35 8.83
CA LYS A 63 -14.41 -5.91 8.63
C LYS A 63 -13.04 -5.35 8.28
N VAL A 64 -12.93 -4.68 7.13
CA VAL A 64 -11.64 -4.22 6.61
C VAL A 64 -11.62 -2.69 6.52
N LEU A 65 -10.54 -2.10 6.98
CA LEU A 65 -10.21 -0.71 6.73
C LEU A 65 -9.00 -0.69 5.79
N LEU A 66 -9.19 -0.10 4.61
CA LEU A 66 -8.12 0.07 3.63
C LEU A 66 -7.64 1.52 3.66
N ILE A 67 -6.35 1.69 3.88
CA ILE A 67 -5.70 3.00 3.88
C ILE A 67 -4.65 3.00 2.77
N LEU A 68 -4.76 3.96 1.84
CA LEU A 68 -3.75 4.18 0.80
C LEU A 68 -3.06 5.53 1.03
N ASP A 69 -1.80 5.47 1.30
CA ASP A 69 -0.98 6.66 1.45
C ASP A 69 0.20 6.56 0.46
N SER A 70 0.23 7.28 -0.60
CA SER A 70 -0.78 8.28 -0.91
C SER A 70 -1.42 7.99 -2.27
N LEU A 71 -2.68 8.31 -2.39
CA LEU A 71 -3.43 8.15 -3.63
C LEU A 71 -2.86 9.02 -4.77
N THR A 72 -2.33 10.18 -4.45
CA THR A 72 -1.65 11.05 -5.42
C THR A 72 -0.49 10.31 -6.10
N ARG A 73 0.29 9.54 -5.34
CA ARG A 73 1.43 8.78 -5.89
C ARG A 73 0.97 7.64 -6.78
N VAL A 74 -0.18 7.05 -6.49
CA VAL A 74 -0.80 6.04 -7.35
C VAL A 74 -1.25 6.67 -8.66
N ALA A 75 -1.89 7.82 -8.60
CA ALA A 75 -2.34 8.56 -9.78
C ALA A 75 -1.14 8.99 -10.65
N ASP A 76 -0.06 9.47 -10.05
CA ASP A 76 1.17 9.82 -10.75
C ASP A 76 1.77 8.61 -11.47
N ALA A 77 1.79 7.44 -10.82
CA ALA A 77 2.30 6.20 -11.41
C ALA A 77 1.46 5.80 -12.63
N ALA A 78 0.15 5.86 -12.52
CA ALA A 78 -0.75 5.55 -13.62
C ALA A 78 -0.54 6.51 -14.80
N ARG A 79 -0.33 7.79 -14.51
CA ARG A 79 -0.05 8.81 -15.53
C ARG A 79 1.29 8.52 -16.24
N GLU A 80 2.34 8.18 -15.50
CA GLU A 80 3.64 7.84 -16.10
C GLU A 80 3.51 6.66 -17.06
N ILE A 81 2.79 5.63 -16.68
CA ILE A 81 2.56 4.47 -17.54
C ILE A 81 1.80 4.87 -18.79
N ALA A 82 0.74 5.67 -18.66
CA ALA A 82 -0.05 6.15 -19.79
C ALA A 82 0.79 6.95 -20.79
N LEU A 83 1.73 7.76 -20.28
CA LEU A 83 2.60 8.57 -21.14
C LEU A 83 3.63 7.74 -21.92
N LEU A 84 3.93 6.53 -21.45
CA LEU A 84 4.85 5.61 -22.14
C LEU A 84 4.15 4.81 -23.25
N LEU A 85 2.85 4.78 -23.24
CA LEU A 85 2.07 4.07 -24.28
C LEU A 85 1.78 4.99 -25.46
#